data_9987dfd226f3cf4e9c2c075c5ecfa79a
#
_entry.id   9987dfd226f3cf4e9c2c075c5ecfa79a
#
_cell.length_a   1.000
_cell.length_b   1.000
_cell.length_c   1.000
_cell.angle_alpha   90.00
_cell.angle_beta   90.00
_cell.angle_gamma   90.00
#
_symmetry.space_group_name_H-M   'P 1'
#
loop_
_entity.id
_entity.type
_entity.pdbx_description
1 polymer ?
#
loop_
_entity_poly.entity_id
_entity_poly.type
_entity_poly.pdbx_seq_one_letter_code
_entity_poly.pdbx_strand_id
1 'polypeptide(L)'
;MKRKQIILGAATLIAMGGFATAVQAADLPAVKVLATGGTIAGAQASATDYGYKSGAYDVNSLLSAVPNLDKLAVITGEQIASIGSQDMNDEVWLKLAKRVNAVLAEPGTDGVLITHGTDTLEETGYFLTLVTSSTKPVVMVGSMRPATAISADGPGNIYNGVAVVTNPGAKGKG
;
A
#
# COMPACT_ATOMS: atom_id res chain seq x y z
N MET A 1 -35.89 82.63 10.84
CA MET A 1 -36.02 81.41 10.04
C MET A 1 -34.75 80.62 10.22
N LYS A 2 -34.82 79.50 11.01
CA LYS A 2 -33.66 78.66 11.27
C LYS A 2 -33.73 77.41 10.38
N ARG A 3 -32.78 77.24 9.48
CA ARG A 3 -32.64 76.05 8.61
C ARG A 3 -32.01 74.93 9.42
N LYS A 4 -32.74 73.83 9.57
CA LYS A 4 -32.20 72.57 10.12
C LYS A 4 -31.43 71.80 9.02
N GLN A 5 -30.15 71.51 9.25
CA GLN A 5 -29.38 70.65 8.41
C GLN A 5 -29.62 69.19 8.90
N ILE A 6 -30.00 68.32 7.97
CA ILE A 6 -30.17 66.90 8.20
C ILE A 6 -28.83 66.26 7.76
N ILE A 7 -28.09 65.71 8.69
CA ILE A 7 -26.88 64.93 8.40
C ILE A 7 -27.33 63.46 8.12
N LEU A 8 -27.18 63.06 6.85
CA LEU A 8 -27.39 61.68 6.44
C LEU A 8 -26.12 60.88 6.74
N GLY A 9 -26.14 60.04 7.76
CA GLY A 9 -25.05 59.10 8.06
C GLY A 9 -25.15 57.90 7.13
N ALA A 10 -24.16 57.72 6.26
CA ALA A 10 -24.00 56.52 5.45
C ALA A 10 -23.35 55.40 6.32
N ALA A 11 -24.11 54.36 6.66
CA ALA A 11 -23.59 53.19 7.30
C ALA A 11 -23.01 52.26 6.23
N THR A 12 -21.67 52.16 6.21
CA THR A 12 -20.95 51.19 5.33
C THR A 12 -21.01 49.83 5.96
N LEU A 13 -21.80 48.92 5.43
CA LEU A 13 -21.82 47.52 5.78
C LEU A 13 -20.58 46.84 5.15
N ILE A 14 -19.56 46.52 5.96
CA ILE A 14 -18.45 45.64 5.55
C ILE A 14 -18.94 44.20 5.64
N ALA A 15 -19.27 43.62 4.49
CA ALA A 15 -19.54 42.20 4.38
C ALA A 15 -18.20 41.45 4.47
N MET A 16 -17.88 40.93 5.65
CA MET A 16 -16.80 39.95 5.82
C MET A 16 -17.24 38.61 5.18
N GLY A 17 -16.92 38.44 3.90
CA GLY A 17 -17.03 37.19 3.18
C GLY A 17 -16.01 36.18 3.77
N GLY A 18 -16.44 35.34 4.66
CA GLY A 18 -15.63 34.20 5.12
C GLY A 18 -15.42 33.26 3.93
N PHE A 19 -14.21 33.23 3.37
CA PHE A 19 -13.78 32.15 2.50
C PHE A 19 -13.65 30.89 3.36
N ALA A 20 -14.71 30.08 3.41
CA ALA A 20 -14.59 28.69 3.84
C ALA A 20 -13.78 27.96 2.77
N THR A 21 -12.48 27.82 2.99
CA THR A 21 -11.68 26.84 2.23
C THR A 21 -12.24 25.49 2.58
N ALA A 22 -13.00 24.89 1.65
CA ALA A 22 -13.34 23.48 1.72
C ALA A 22 -12.01 22.72 1.70
N VAL A 23 -11.62 22.15 2.83
CA VAL A 23 -10.54 21.16 2.90
C VAL A 23 -11.07 19.97 2.12
N GLN A 24 -10.65 19.86 0.86
CA GLN A 24 -10.92 18.69 0.05
C GLN A 24 -10.22 17.53 0.74
N ALA A 25 -10.98 16.52 1.15
CA ALA A 25 -10.37 15.29 1.64
C ALA A 25 -9.45 14.80 0.54
N ALA A 26 -8.14 14.72 0.82
CA ALA A 26 -7.20 14.21 -0.14
C ALA A 26 -7.62 12.77 -0.47
N ASP A 27 -7.76 12.46 -1.75
CA ASP A 27 -8.04 11.10 -2.19
C ASP A 27 -6.92 10.19 -1.65
N LEU A 28 -7.32 9.07 -1.03
CA LEU A 28 -6.35 8.11 -0.53
C LEU A 28 -5.52 7.56 -1.69
N PRO A 29 -4.20 7.37 -1.49
CA PRO A 29 -3.35 6.80 -2.53
C PRO A 29 -3.80 5.37 -2.89
N ALA A 30 -3.66 5.01 -4.16
CA ALA A 30 -4.02 3.70 -4.67
C ALA A 30 -2.80 2.77 -4.68
N VAL A 31 -2.87 1.67 -3.94
CA VAL A 31 -1.79 0.68 -3.81
C VAL A 31 -2.22 -0.66 -4.38
N LYS A 32 -1.41 -1.22 -5.28
CA LYS A 32 -1.56 -2.60 -5.76
C LYS A 32 -0.69 -3.54 -4.92
N VAL A 33 -1.32 -4.58 -4.35
CA VAL A 33 -0.61 -5.66 -3.66
C VAL A 33 -0.44 -6.84 -4.60
N LEU A 34 0.81 -7.24 -4.85
CA LEU A 34 1.18 -8.39 -5.67
C LEU A 34 1.69 -9.51 -4.76
N ALA A 35 0.99 -10.63 -4.70
CA ALA A 35 1.34 -11.74 -3.80
C ALA A 35 2.04 -12.88 -4.56
N THR A 36 3.19 -13.33 -4.03
CA THR A 36 3.95 -14.45 -4.58
C THR A 36 3.87 -15.73 -3.73
N GLY A 37 3.33 -15.63 -2.52
CA GLY A 37 3.27 -16.74 -1.56
C GLY A 37 4.18 -16.50 -0.36
N GLY A 38 5.02 -17.46 -0.03
CA GLY A 38 5.93 -17.40 1.12
C GLY A 38 5.28 -17.71 2.46
N THR A 39 6.05 -17.56 3.52
CA THR A 39 5.62 -17.75 4.92
C THR A 39 4.51 -16.79 5.31
N ILE A 40 4.54 -15.56 4.81
CA ILE A 40 3.52 -14.54 5.08
C ILE A 40 2.11 -15.00 4.67
N ALA A 41 2.03 -15.86 3.65
CA ALA A 41 0.81 -16.52 3.18
C ALA A 41 0.76 -18.00 3.62
N GLY A 42 1.57 -18.39 4.62
CA GLY A 42 1.66 -19.76 5.09
C GLY A 42 0.56 -20.15 6.07
N ALA A 43 0.16 -21.41 6.05
CA ALA A 43 -0.81 -21.99 6.99
C ALA A 43 -0.26 -23.23 7.66
N GLN A 44 -0.41 -23.28 8.99
CA GLN A 44 -0.17 -24.46 9.84
C GLN A 44 -1.46 -25.26 9.98
N ALA A 45 -1.34 -26.55 10.31
CA ALA A 45 -2.51 -27.37 10.66
C ALA A 45 -3.11 -26.95 12.02
N SER A 46 -2.29 -26.50 12.95
CA SER A 46 -2.71 -25.82 14.18
C SER A 46 -1.78 -24.63 14.49
N ALA A 47 -2.27 -23.67 15.28
CA ALA A 47 -1.53 -22.43 15.60
C ALA A 47 -0.22 -22.67 16.38
N THR A 48 -0.01 -23.87 16.91
CA THR A 48 1.17 -24.29 17.67
C THR A 48 2.09 -25.25 16.91
N ASP A 49 1.73 -25.67 15.69
CA ASP A 49 2.56 -26.56 14.89
C ASP A 49 3.81 -25.84 14.38
N TYR A 50 4.92 -26.57 14.25
CA TYR A 50 6.14 -26.05 13.64
C TYR A 50 6.10 -26.08 12.12
N GLY A 51 5.45 -27.10 11.53
CA GLY A 51 5.33 -27.25 10.07
C GLY A 51 4.20 -26.37 9.51
N TYR A 52 4.42 -25.79 8.34
CA TYR A 52 3.41 -25.02 7.62
C TYR A 52 3.57 -25.20 6.10
N LYS A 53 2.48 -24.92 5.37
CA LYS A 53 2.47 -24.87 3.92
C LYS A 53 2.62 -23.40 3.49
N SER A 54 3.72 -23.05 2.81
CA SER A 54 3.92 -21.73 2.22
C SER A 54 2.87 -21.44 1.13
N GLY A 55 2.46 -20.17 0.98
CA GLY A 55 1.55 -19.76 -0.08
C GLY A 55 0.15 -20.39 0.00
N ALA A 56 -0.29 -20.80 1.19
CA ALA A 56 -1.60 -21.44 1.38
C ALA A 56 -2.77 -20.46 1.30
N TYR A 57 -2.54 -19.20 1.69
CA TYR A 57 -3.54 -18.13 1.61
C TYR A 57 -3.34 -17.27 0.35
N ASP A 58 -4.46 -16.85 -0.22
CA ASP A 58 -4.48 -15.88 -1.31
C ASP A 58 -4.30 -14.44 -0.80
N VAL A 59 -4.09 -13.52 -1.73
CA VAL A 59 -3.87 -12.11 -1.42
C VAL A 59 -5.06 -11.46 -0.69
N ASN A 60 -6.30 -11.84 -1.02
CA ASN A 60 -7.48 -11.26 -0.39
C ASN A 60 -7.60 -11.69 1.08
N SER A 61 -7.28 -12.93 1.36
CA SER A 61 -7.21 -13.46 2.73
C SER A 61 -6.16 -12.70 3.56
N LEU A 62 -4.98 -12.43 2.99
CA LEU A 62 -3.93 -11.65 3.65
C LEU A 62 -4.39 -10.22 3.96
N LEU A 63 -4.98 -9.54 2.98
CA LEU A 63 -5.44 -8.15 3.14
C LEU A 63 -6.57 -8.05 4.16
N SER A 64 -7.50 -9.01 4.17
CA SER A 64 -8.62 -9.05 5.12
C SER A 64 -8.17 -9.25 6.58
N ALA A 65 -6.99 -9.82 6.79
CA ALA A 65 -6.43 -10.02 8.12
C ALA A 65 -5.77 -8.76 8.71
N VAL A 66 -5.63 -7.69 7.93
CA VAL A 66 -4.95 -6.46 8.37
C VAL A 66 -5.98 -5.35 8.64
N PRO A 67 -6.20 -4.96 9.90
CA PRO A 67 -7.19 -3.93 10.23
C PRO A 67 -6.74 -2.54 9.75
N ASN A 68 -7.70 -1.69 9.42
CA ASN A 68 -7.51 -0.27 9.08
C ASN A 68 -6.63 0.03 7.85
N LEU A 69 -6.40 -0.92 6.95
CA LEU A 69 -5.68 -0.67 5.69
C LEU A 69 -6.42 0.36 4.82
N ASP A 70 -7.74 0.34 4.85
CA ASP A 70 -8.64 1.27 4.17
C ASP A 70 -8.48 2.73 4.59
N LYS A 71 -7.86 2.98 5.74
CA LYS A 71 -7.51 4.33 6.20
C LYS A 71 -6.18 4.85 5.63
N LEU A 72 -5.34 3.96 5.10
CA LEU A 72 -4.04 4.31 4.53
C LEU A 72 -4.10 4.48 3.02
N ALA A 73 -4.86 3.62 2.33
CA ALA A 73 -4.88 3.56 0.88
C ALA A 73 -6.14 2.87 0.34
N VAL A 74 -6.45 3.12 -0.92
CA VAL A 74 -7.32 2.26 -1.73
C VAL A 74 -6.50 1.07 -2.20
N ILE A 75 -6.78 -0.13 -1.68
CA ILE A 75 -5.95 -1.31 -1.90
C ILE A 75 -6.65 -2.32 -2.80
N THR A 76 -5.90 -2.83 -3.79
CA THR A 76 -6.32 -3.96 -4.62
C THR A 76 -5.24 -5.03 -4.61
N GLY A 77 -5.67 -6.31 -4.55
CA GLY A 77 -4.77 -7.46 -4.54
C GLY A 77 -4.74 -8.23 -5.86
N GLU A 78 -3.59 -8.80 -6.19
CA GLU A 78 -3.41 -9.70 -7.33
C GLU A 78 -2.45 -10.82 -6.97
N GLN A 79 -2.82 -12.06 -7.29
CA GLN A 79 -1.98 -13.24 -7.07
C GLN A 79 -1.08 -13.49 -8.26
N ILE A 80 0.24 -13.39 -8.04
CA ILE A 80 1.26 -13.66 -9.06
C ILE A 80 1.66 -15.13 -9.04
N ALA A 81 1.95 -15.65 -7.83
CA ALA A 81 2.28 -17.04 -7.57
C ALA A 81 1.84 -17.42 -6.14
N SER A 82 1.85 -18.73 -5.81
CA SER A 82 1.54 -19.26 -4.49
C SER A 82 2.58 -20.31 -4.12
N ILE A 83 3.84 -19.88 -4.01
CA ILE A 83 5.01 -20.77 -3.81
C ILE A 83 5.77 -20.38 -2.54
N GLY A 84 6.60 -21.28 -2.03
CA GLY A 84 7.69 -20.93 -1.14
C GLY A 84 8.77 -20.19 -1.92
N SER A 85 9.47 -19.24 -1.29
CA SER A 85 10.48 -18.47 -2.03
C SER A 85 11.69 -19.29 -2.46
N GLN A 86 11.95 -20.41 -1.82
CA GLN A 86 12.97 -21.38 -2.27
C GLN A 86 12.66 -21.97 -3.66
N ASP A 87 11.38 -21.91 -4.11
CA ASP A 87 10.92 -22.38 -5.42
C ASP A 87 10.83 -21.24 -6.45
N MET A 88 11.36 -20.05 -6.11
CA MET A 88 11.41 -18.93 -7.02
C MET A 88 12.27 -19.27 -8.25
N ASN A 89 11.81 -18.88 -9.41
CA ASN A 89 12.46 -19.18 -10.69
C ASN A 89 12.27 -18.05 -11.70
N ASP A 90 12.95 -18.17 -12.85
CA ASP A 90 12.95 -17.13 -13.88
C ASP A 90 11.55 -16.81 -14.41
N GLU A 91 10.67 -17.81 -14.54
CA GLU A 91 9.31 -17.60 -15.02
C GLU A 91 8.51 -16.70 -14.08
N VAL A 92 8.59 -16.98 -12.76
CA VAL A 92 7.91 -16.17 -11.72
C VAL A 92 8.52 -14.78 -11.63
N TRP A 93 9.84 -14.65 -11.69
CA TRP A 93 10.51 -13.34 -11.69
C TRP A 93 10.13 -12.51 -12.89
N LEU A 94 10.13 -13.07 -14.09
CA LEU A 94 9.76 -12.35 -15.32
C LEU A 94 8.28 -11.97 -15.30
N LYS A 95 7.40 -12.85 -14.81
CA LYS A 95 5.98 -12.54 -14.63
C LYS A 95 5.78 -11.40 -13.65
N LEU A 96 6.45 -11.44 -12.50
CA LEU A 96 6.38 -10.40 -11.47
C LEU A 96 6.88 -9.07 -12.01
N ALA A 97 8.06 -9.03 -12.65
CA ALA A 97 8.65 -7.81 -13.20
C ALA A 97 7.76 -7.16 -14.27
N LYS A 98 7.23 -7.95 -15.20
CA LYS A 98 6.27 -7.47 -16.21
C LYS A 98 5.04 -6.86 -15.56
N ARG A 99 4.50 -7.53 -14.51
CA ARG A 99 3.30 -7.04 -13.85
C ARG A 99 3.56 -5.79 -13.02
N VAL A 100 4.69 -5.73 -12.29
CA VAL A 100 5.12 -4.52 -11.56
C VAL A 100 5.19 -3.32 -12.51
N ASN A 101 5.92 -3.42 -13.61
CA ASN A 101 6.06 -2.33 -14.57
C ASN A 101 4.71 -1.93 -15.20
N ALA A 102 3.85 -2.89 -15.53
CA ALA A 102 2.52 -2.62 -16.06
C ALA A 102 1.64 -1.84 -15.05
N VAL A 103 1.61 -2.28 -13.80
CA VAL A 103 0.85 -1.63 -12.72
C VAL A 103 1.36 -0.22 -12.45
N LEU A 104 2.69 -0.04 -12.39
CA LEU A 104 3.27 1.28 -12.15
C LEU A 104 3.04 2.27 -13.31
N ALA A 105 2.80 1.76 -14.52
CA ALA A 105 2.42 2.58 -15.67
C ALA A 105 0.94 3.03 -15.64
N GLU A 106 0.10 2.39 -14.83
CA GLU A 106 -1.32 2.76 -14.69
C GLU A 106 -1.43 4.15 -14.01
N PRO A 107 -2.17 5.12 -14.58
CA PRO A 107 -2.29 6.47 -14.00
C PRO A 107 -2.90 6.47 -12.58
N GLY A 108 -3.79 5.54 -12.31
CA GLY A 108 -4.50 5.43 -11.02
C GLY A 108 -3.77 4.60 -9.95
N THR A 109 -2.51 4.25 -10.15
CA THR A 109 -1.71 3.52 -9.15
C THR A 109 -0.61 4.42 -8.61
N ASP A 110 -0.47 4.53 -7.30
CA ASP A 110 0.56 5.33 -6.63
C ASP A 110 1.79 4.52 -6.20
N GLY A 111 1.64 3.20 -6.05
CA GLY A 111 2.75 2.32 -5.73
C GLY A 111 2.34 0.85 -5.63
N VAL A 112 3.33 0.00 -5.41
CA VAL A 112 3.19 -1.46 -5.33
C VAL A 112 3.74 -1.98 -4.01
N LEU A 113 2.98 -2.84 -3.35
CA LEU A 113 3.46 -3.69 -2.27
C LEU A 113 3.55 -5.14 -2.78
N ILE A 114 4.67 -5.81 -2.50
CA ILE A 114 4.86 -7.22 -2.85
C ILE A 114 4.97 -8.03 -1.58
N THR A 115 4.11 -9.05 -1.40
CA THR A 115 4.29 -10.05 -0.35
C THR A 115 5.08 -11.22 -0.88
N HIS A 116 6.14 -11.61 -0.15
CA HIS A 116 7.15 -12.56 -0.63
C HIS A 116 7.64 -13.45 0.52
N GLY A 117 8.21 -14.60 0.21
CA GLY A 117 8.92 -15.42 1.19
C GLY A 117 10.33 -14.88 1.45
N THR A 118 10.90 -15.19 2.61
CA THR A 118 12.15 -14.59 3.07
C THR A 118 13.42 -15.21 2.49
N ASP A 119 13.36 -16.44 1.95
CA ASP A 119 14.57 -17.15 1.48
C ASP A 119 15.24 -16.49 0.28
N THR A 120 14.46 -15.88 -0.61
CA THR A 120 14.96 -15.20 -1.83
C THR A 120 14.38 -13.78 -1.99
N LEU A 121 14.04 -13.14 -0.87
CA LEU A 121 13.47 -11.77 -0.89
C LEU A 121 14.49 -10.76 -1.43
N GLU A 122 15.73 -10.89 -1.02
CA GLU A 122 16.81 -9.99 -1.41
C GLU A 122 17.16 -10.10 -2.89
N GLU A 123 17.19 -11.32 -3.44
CA GLU A 123 17.46 -11.55 -4.87
C GLU A 123 16.32 -10.99 -5.73
N THR A 124 15.07 -11.23 -5.32
CA THR A 124 13.89 -10.67 -6.01
C THR A 124 13.89 -9.15 -5.92
N GLY A 125 14.22 -8.58 -4.76
CA GLY A 125 14.32 -7.13 -4.57
C GLY A 125 15.42 -6.51 -5.44
N TYR A 126 16.59 -7.12 -5.48
CA TYR A 126 17.68 -6.67 -6.32
C TYR A 126 17.34 -6.76 -7.81
N PHE A 127 16.75 -7.88 -8.25
CA PHE A 127 16.28 -8.05 -9.63
C PHE A 127 15.28 -6.97 -10.02
N LEU A 128 14.26 -6.72 -9.18
CA LEU A 128 13.28 -5.68 -9.47
C LEU A 128 13.89 -4.28 -9.54
N THR A 129 14.87 -3.97 -8.70
CA THR A 129 15.61 -2.69 -8.75
C THR A 129 16.27 -2.47 -10.11
N LEU A 130 16.76 -3.53 -10.75
CA LEU A 130 17.42 -3.44 -12.05
C LEU A 130 16.45 -3.27 -13.23
N VAL A 131 15.21 -3.76 -13.09
CA VAL A 131 14.27 -3.87 -14.22
C VAL A 131 13.01 -3.00 -14.08
N THR A 132 12.86 -2.28 -12.96
CA THR A 132 11.73 -1.35 -12.75
C THR A 132 12.10 0.04 -13.27
N SER A 133 11.24 0.59 -14.14
CA SER A 133 11.48 1.88 -14.81
C SER A 133 10.68 3.05 -14.23
N SER A 134 10.05 2.88 -13.06
CA SER A 134 9.18 3.89 -12.45
C SER A 134 9.84 4.53 -11.22
N THR A 135 9.44 5.76 -10.91
CA THR A 135 9.77 6.41 -9.63
C THR A 135 8.69 6.19 -8.56
N LYS A 136 7.59 5.52 -8.89
CA LYS A 136 6.57 5.13 -7.90
C LYS A 136 7.15 4.04 -6.99
N PRO A 137 6.87 4.05 -5.67
CA PRO A 137 7.45 3.10 -4.73
C PRO A 137 7.09 1.65 -5.04
N VAL A 138 8.07 0.76 -4.92
CA VAL A 138 7.89 -0.69 -4.86
C VAL A 138 8.47 -1.17 -3.54
N VAL A 139 7.61 -1.68 -2.68
CA VAL A 139 8.00 -2.16 -1.35
C VAL A 139 7.78 -3.66 -1.26
N MET A 140 8.72 -4.39 -0.69
CA MET A 140 8.61 -5.83 -0.47
C MET A 140 8.51 -6.12 1.03
N VAL A 141 7.64 -7.07 1.39
CA VAL A 141 7.49 -7.55 2.76
C VAL A 141 7.39 -9.08 2.78
N GLY A 142 7.97 -9.66 3.79
CA GLY A 142 7.82 -11.07 4.16
C GLY A 142 7.37 -11.21 5.61
N SER A 143 7.37 -12.44 6.12
CA SER A 143 7.19 -12.70 7.54
C SER A 143 8.03 -13.89 7.99
N MET A 144 8.38 -13.93 9.27
CA MET A 144 9.09 -15.05 9.87
C MET A 144 8.13 -16.11 10.42
N ARG A 145 6.84 -15.74 10.61
CA ARG A 145 5.82 -16.66 11.11
C ARG A 145 4.67 -16.79 10.11
N PRO A 146 4.12 -17.99 9.95
CA PRO A 146 2.96 -18.20 9.07
C PRO A 146 1.73 -17.45 9.58
N ALA A 147 0.80 -17.14 8.68
CA ALA A 147 -0.38 -16.32 8.97
C ALA A 147 -1.27 -16.91 10.09
N THR A 148 -1.22 -18.23 10.31
CA THR A 148 -1.99 -18.92 11.35
C THR A 148 -1.31 -18.95 12.73
N ALA A 149 -0.06 -18.54 12.83
CA ALA A 149 0.67 -18.55 14.10
C ALA A 149 0.07 -17.54 15.10
N ILE A 150 0.08 -17.88 16.40
CA ILE A 150 -0.44 -17.00 17.46
C ILE A 150 0.23 -15.62 17.44
N SER A 151 1.52 -15.57 17.10
CA SER A 151 2.30 -14.33 17.01
C SER A 151 2.72 -14.01 15.58
N ALA A 152 1.80 -14.19 14.59
CA ALA A 152 2.06 -13.88 13.20
C ALA A 152 2.47 -12.41 13.03
N ASP A 153 3.60 -12.18 12.37
CA ASP A 153 4.15 -10.85 12.09
C ASP A 153 3.68 -10.29 10.73
N GLY A 154 3.14 -11.15 9.86
CA GLY A 154 2.69 -10.78 8.52
C GLY A 154 1.71 -9.60 8.46
N PRO A 155 0.63 -9.57 9.25
CA PRO A 155 -0.32 -8.45 9.25
C PRO A 155 0.33 -7.10 9.57
N GLY A 156 1.21 -7.05 10.57
CA GLY A 156 1.97 -5.84 10.92
C GLY A 156 2.93 -5.42 9.81
N ASN A 157 3.59 -6.38 9.16
CA ASN A 157 4.52 -6.11 8.05
C ASN A 157 3.78 -5.57 6.81
N ILE A 158 2.59 -6.11 6.48
CA ILE A 158 1.75 -5.60 5.40
C ILE A 158 1.31 -4.16 5.71
N TYR A 159 0.81 -3.89 6.93
CA TYR A 159 0.39 -2.54 7.35
C TYR A 159 1.53 -1.54 7.19
N ASN A 160 2.72 -1.86 7.73
CA ASN A 160 3.90 -1.00 7.62
C ASN A 160 4.37 -0.84 6.18
N GLY A 161 4.31 -1.91 5.37
CA GLY A 161 4.63 -1.86 3.95
C GLY A 161 3.73 -0.89 3.19
N VAL A 162 2.41 -0.92 3.42
CA VAL A 162 1.47 0.04 2.84
C VAL A 162 1.79 1.46 3.30
N ALA A 163 2.07 1.67 4.60
CA ALA A 163 2.43 2.98 5.13
C ALA A 163 3.72 3.54 4.48
N VAL A 164 4.68 2.68 4.13
CA VAL A 164 5.89 3.09 3.38
C VAL A 164 5.54 3.43 1.93
N VAL A 165 4.76 2.58 1.22
CA VAL A 165 4.34 2.85 -0.16
C VAL A 165 3.63 4.19 -0.29
N THR A 166 2.78 4.53 0.70
CA THR A 166 2.00 5.78 0.68
C THR A 166 2.78 7.01 1.14
N ASN A 167 4.00 6.82 1.65
CA ASN A 167 4.83 7.94 2.11
C ASN A 167 5.46 8.67 0.93
N PRO A 168 5.28 10.00 0.79
CA PRO A 168 5.90 10.78 -0.29
C PRO A 168 7.43 10.65 -0.34
N GLY A 169 8.08 10.41 0.81
CA GLY A 169 9.53 10.22 0.90
C GLY A 169 10.04 8.90 0.31
N ALA A 170 9.16 7.94 0.00
CA ALA A 170 9.52 6.68 -0.63
C ALA A 170 9.67 6.79 -2.15
N LYS A 171 9.16 7.85 -2.76
CA LYS A 171 9.23 8.05 -4.22
C LYS A 171 10.69 8.12 -4.70
N GLY A 172 11.02 7.31 -5.70
CA GLY A 172 12.37 7.22 -6.28
C GLY A 172 13.39 6.49 -5.38
N LYS A 173 12.93 5.69 -4.43
CA LYS A 173 13.82 4.90 -3.55
C LYS A 173 13.86 3.40 -3.91
N GLY A 174 13.05 2.95 -4.81
CA GLY A 174 12.93 1.55 -5.25
C GLY A 174 11.48 1.19 -5.45
#